data_c5db1a4bb4b4edff72388f96f709dfe1
#
_entry.id   c5db1a4bb4b4edff72388f96f709dfe1
#
_cell.length_a   1.000
_cell.length_b   1.000
_cell.length_c   1.000
_cell.angle_alpha   90.00
_cell.angle_beta   90.00
_cell.angle_gamma   90.00
#
_symmetry.space_group_name_H-M   'P 1'
#
loop_
_entity.id
_entity.type
_entity.pdbx_description
1 polymer ?
#
loop_
_entity_poly.entity_id
_entity_poly.type
_entity_poly.pdbx_seq_one_letter_code
_entity_poly.pdbx_strand_id
1 'polypeptide(L)'
;LQPTQSSTRGDEAIAPAFVYFLPILTAPKSLDTLKINEYEQKALYQTEFVKDLKGSDLFHWGEAKVTISNDKITVNGSIAPGPDYKLYLTNKFVEHEDEFLAIKDNAKYVAEVKSFKNFAIDVSNDIEVNKYNTIVIWCESFNEFITSAKYQ
;
A
#
# COMPACT_ATOMS: atom_id res chain seq x y z
N LEU A 1 29.89 49.02 7.48
CA LEU A 1 29.65 47.80 8.28
C LEU A 1 28.37 47.14 7.79
N GLN A 2 28.50 46.11 6.94
CA GLN A 2 27.39 45.26 6.50
C GLN A 2 27.22 44.10 7.48
N PRO A 3 25.98 43.74 7.87
CA PRO A 3 25.77 42.55 8.66
C PRO A 3 25.90 41.27 7.76
N THR A 4 26.71 40.38 8.23
CA THR A 4 26.90 39.04 7.66
C THR A 4 25.60 38.25 7.75
N GLN A 5 25.04 37.87 6.62
CA GLN A 5 23.95 36.90 6.57
C GLN A 5 24.53 35.51 6.91
N SER A 6 24.10 34.98 8.04
CA SER A 6 24.33 33.59 8.38
C SER A 6 23.37 32.73 7.56
N SER A 7 23.92 31.96 6.63
CA SER A 7 23.21 30.98 5.82
C SER A 7 22.78 29.82 6.71
N THR A 8 21.50 29.74 7.01
CA THR A 8 20.87 28.53 7.61
C THR A 8 20.61 27.52 6.51
N ARG A 9 21.63 26.76 6.11
CA ARG A 9 21.52 25.65 5.15
C ARG A 9 21.19 24.30 5.79
N GLY A 10 20.77 24.29 7.06
CA GLY A 10 20.55 23.05 7.83
C GLY A 10 19.13 22.49 7.82
N ASP A 11 18.12 23.31 7.57
CA ASP A 11 16.74 22.93 7.88
C ASP A 11 15.96 22.30 6.70
N GLU A 12 16.41 22.49 5.46
CA GLU A 12 15.69 21.99 4.29
C GLU A 12 15.87 20.48 4.04
N ALA A 13 16.97 19.88 4.54
CA ALA A 13 17.25 18.46 4.32
C ALA A 13 16.57 17.54 5.36
N ILE A 14 16.15 18.04 6.52
CA ILE A 14 15.54 17.26 7.60
C ILE A 14 14.05 17.00 7.32
N ALA A 15 13.33 17.98 6.76
CA ALA A 15 11.90 17.88 6.51
C ALA A 15 11.51 16.75 5.52
N PRO A 16 12.18 16.57 4.36
CA PRO A 16 11.88 15.45 3.46
C PRO A 16 12.13 14.08 4.08
N ALA A 17 13.23 13.89 4.81
CA ALA A 17 13.55 12.65 5.51
C ALA A 17 12.51 12.35 6.60
N PHE A 18 12.09 13.35 7.36
CA PHE A 18 11.09 13.24 8.42
C PHE A 18 9.71 12.85 7.85
N VAL A 19 9.28 13.47 6.75
CA VAL A 19 8.03 13.13 6.06
C VAL A 19 8.04 11.69 5.55
N TYR A 20 9.18 11.18 5.10
CA TYR A 20 9.33 9.80 4.63
C TYR A 20 9.34 8.79 5.78
N PHE A 21 10.16 9.00 6.81
CA PHE A 21 10.41 8.01 7.86
C PHE A 21 9.40 8.03 9.00
N LEU A 22 8.78 9.17 9.32
CA LEU A 22 7.85 9.26 10.42
C LEU A 22 6.66 8.31 10.28
N PRO A 23 5.95 8.22 9.12
CA PRO A 23 4.87 7.25 8.96
C PRO A 23 5.33 5.81 9.14
N ILE A 24 6.55 5.48 8.72
CA ILE A 24 7.11 4.13 8.89
C ILE A 24 7.37 3.83 10.37
N LEU A 25 7.98 4.78 11.10
CA LEU A 25 8.31 4.63 12.52
C LEU A 25 7.07 4.60 13.43
N THR A 26 5.99 5.22 12.99
CA THR A 26 4.72 5.29 13.75
C THR A 26 3.66 4.31 13.27
N ALA A 27 4.02 3.38 12.38
CA ALA A 27 3.08 2.38 11.87
C ALA A 27 2.43 1.58 13.01
N PRO A 28 1.12 1.27 12.92
CA PRO A 28 0.45 0.42 13.89
C PRO A 28 1.11 -0.95 14.03
N LYS A 29 0.94 -1.57 15.19
CA LYS A 29 1.42 -2.94 15.41
C LYS A 29 0.72 -3.91 14.48
N SER A 30 1.46 -4.96 14.06
CA SER A 30 0.92 -6.09 13.31
C SER A 30 -0.22 -6.78 14.07
N LEU A 31 -1.21 -7.29 13.35
CA LEU A 31 -2.23 -8.18 13.92
C LEU A 31 -1.60 -9.51 14.32
N ASP A 32 -2.16 -10.14 15.35
CA ASP A 32 -1.75 -11.50 15.69
C ASP A 32 -2.29 -12.53 14.69
N THR A 33 -1.67 -13.70 14.68
CA THR A 33 -1.97 -14.78 13.73
C THR A 33 -3.41 -15.29 13.88
N LEU A 34 -3.95 -15.33 15.10
CA LEU A 34 -5.32 -15.82 15.35
C LEU A 34 -6.35 -14.90 14.69
N LYS A 35 -6.14 -13.59 14.79
CA LYS A 35 -7.04 -12.60 14.21
C LYS A 35 -7.00 -12.64 12.67
N ILE A 36 -5.81 -12.77 12.10
CA ILE A 36 -5.63 -12.94 10.66
C ILE A 36 -6.33 -14.20 10.16
N ASN A 37 -6.15 -15.33 10.83
CA ASN A 37 -6.80 -16.58 10.47
C ASN A 37 -8.33 -16.47 10.52
N GLU A 38 -8.87 -15.77 11.51
CA GLU A 38 -10.31 -15.53 11.61
C GLU A 38 -10.84 -14.78 10.37
N TYR A 39 -10.15 -13.75 9.91
CA TYR A 39 -10.53 -13.01 8.71
C TYR A 39 -10.37 -13.84 7.44
N GLU A 40 -9.29 -14.61 7.32
CA GLU A 40 -9.03 -15.48 6.17
C GLU A 40 -10.12 -16.52 5.96
N GLN A 41 -10.70 -17.06 7.03
CA GLN A 41 -11.78 -18.04 6.96
C GLN A 41 -13.07 -17.50 6.33
N LYS A 42 -13.28 -16.20 6.36
CA LYS A 42 -14.45 -15.52 5.80
C LYS A 42 -14.20 -14.97 4.38
N ALA A 43 -13.03 -15.21 3.82
CA ALA A 43 -12.64 -14.63 2.56
C ALA A 43 -13.42 -15.23 1.38
N LEU A 44 -13.79 -14.39 0.44
CA LEU A 44 -14.37 -14.77 -0.86
C LEU A 44 -13.28 -15.08 -1.88
N TYR A 45 -12.16 -14.38 -1.81
CA TYR A 45 -11.05 -14.50 -2.75
C TYR A 45 -9.73 -14.59 -1.98
N GLN A 46 -8.78 -15.31 -2.57
CA GLN A 46 -7.41 -15.38 -2.08
C GLN A 46 -6.43 -15.19 -3.24
N THR A 47 -5.36 -14.45 -2.99
CA THR A 47 -4.26 -14.26 -3.93
C THR A 47 -2.95 -14.02 -3.16
N GLU A 48 -1.89 -13.68 -3.86
CA GLU A 48 -0.59 -13.41 -3.25
C GLU A 48 0.07 -12.17 -3.86
N PHE A 49 0.67 -11.33 -3.02
CA PHE A 49 1.70 -10.41 -3.46
C PHE A 49 3.00 -11.17 -3.63
N VAL A 50 3.67 -10.97 -4.75
CA VAL A 50 4.96 -11.59 -5.07
C VAL A 50 6.02 -10.52 -5.35
N LYS A 51 7.29 -10.83 -5.08
CA LYS A 51 8.38 -9.86 -5.21
C LYS A 51 8.89 -9.63 -6.63
N ASP A 52 8.47 -10.43 -7.59
CA ASP A 52 9.02 -10.45 -8.96
C ASP A 52 8.10 -9.79 -10.01
N LEU A 53 7.30 -8.82 -9.61
CA LEU A 53 6.53 -8.01 -10.54
C LEU A 53 7.44 -7.05 -11.33
N LYS A 54 7.00 -6.58 -12.49
CA LYS A 54 7.76 -5.63 -13.32
C LYS A 54 8.16 -4.36 -12.58
N GLY A 55 7.28 -3.84 -11.71
CA GLY A 55 7.53 -2.65 -10.90
C GLY A 55 8.21 -2.93 -9.56
N SER A 56 8.57 -4.19 -9.26
CA SER A 56 9.22 -4.55 -8.00
C SER A 56 10.71 -4.24 -8.02
N ASP A 57 11.21 -3.68 -6.91
CA ASP A 57 12.61 -3.42 -6.67
C ASP A 57 12.94 -3.52 -5.17
N LEU A 58 14.11 -3.06 -4.72
CA LEU A 58 14.52 -3.10 -3.32
C LEU A 58 13.60 -2.30 -2.38
N PHE A 59 12.92 -1.30 -2.91
CA PHE A 59 12.07 -0.37 -2.12
C PHE A 59 10.58 -0.51 -2.40
N HIS A 60 10.21 -1.26 -3.44
CA HIS A 60 8.83 -1.41 -3.92
C HIS A 60 8.54 -2.89 -4.15
N TRP A 61 7.89 -3.53 -3.18
CA TRP A 61 7.58 -4.95 -3.22
C TRP A 61 6.48 -5.34 -2.24
N GLY A 62 5.90 -6.49 -2.46
CA GLY A 62 5.04 -7.19 -1.51
C GLY A 62 5.34 -8.69 -1.54
N GLU A 63 5.23 -9.34 -0.41
CA GLU A 63 5.32 -10.79 -0.26
C GLU A 63 4.35 -11.22 0.84
N ALA A 64 3.16 -11.62 0.45
CA ALA A 64 2.09 -11.88 1.40
C ALA A 64 0.96 -12.70 0.76
N LYS A 65 0.29 -13.50 1.58
CA LYS A 65 -1.05 -14.00 1.24
C LYS A 65 -2.06 -12.87 1.45
N VAL A 66 -2.92 -12.66 0.46
CA VAL A 66 -3.96 -11.63 0.49
C VAL A 66 -5.32 -12.29 0.39
N THR A 67 -6.21 -11.98 1.32
CA THR A 67 -7.59 -12.45 1.26
C THR A 67 -8.56 -11.27 1.22
N ILE A 68 -9.63 -11.43 0.48
CA ILE A 68 -10.61 -10.39 0.22
C ILE A 68 -11.99 -10.91 0.53
N SER A 69 -12.69 -10.24 1.42
CA SER A 69 -14.11 -10.42 1.69
C SER A 69 -14.87 -9.13 1.38
N ASN A 70 -16.19 -9.13 1.56
CA ASN A 70 -17.00 -7.93 1.31
C ASN A 70 -16.67 -6.77 2.25
N ASP A 71 -16.16 -7.05 3.44
CA ASP A 71 -15.93 -6.07 4.49
C ASP A 71 -14.46 -5.96 4.93
N LYS A 72 -13.59 -6.84 4.46
CA LYS A 72 -12.21 -6.92 4.94
C LYS A 72 -11.24 -7.39 3.86
N ILE A 73 -10.10 -6.72 3.76
CA ILE A 73 -8.93 -7.18 3.01
C ILE A 73 -7.83 -7.46 4.02
N THR A 74 -7.28 -8.66 3.99
CA THR A 74 -6.24 -9.10 4.93
C THR A 74 -4.94 -9.36 4.20
N VAL A 75 -3.86 -8.84 4.72
CA VAL A 75 -2.49 -9.06 4.22
C VAL A 75 -1.71 -9.83 5.27
N ASN A 76 -1.44 -11.08 4.98
CA ASN A 76 -0.68 -11.99 5.84
C ASN A 76 0.72 -12.15 5.24
N GLY A 77 1.64 -11.36 5.71
CA GLY A 77 2.99 -11.20 5.19
C GLY A 77 3.45 -9.76 5.27
N SER A 78 4.26 -9.32 4.34
CA SER A 78 4.90 -8.00 4.39
C SER A 78 4.80 -7.26 3.07
N ILE A 79 4.81 -5.93 3.15
CA ILE A 79 5.04 -5.03 2.02
C ILE A 79 6.20 -4.11 2.36
N ALA A 80 6.87 -3.60 1.34
CA ALA A 80 7.92 -2.59 1.51
C ALA A 80 7.38 -1.39 2.29
N PRO A 81 8.04 -0.96 3.36
CA PRO A 81 7.58 0.20 4.12
C PRO A 81 7.79 1.50 3.34
N GLY A 82 6.87 2.43 3.52
CA GLY A 82 6.93 3.74 2.88
C GLY A 82 5.79 4.64 3.34
N PRO A 83 5.81 5.93 2.96
CA PRO A 83 4.78 6.89 3.34
C PRO A 83 3.62 6.89 2.34
N ASP A 84 2.45 7.31 2.82
CA ASP A 84 1.29 7.66 1.99
C ASP A 84 0.83 6.54 1.05
N TYR A 85 0.77 5.31 1.56
CA TYR A 85 0.26 4.18 0.79
C TYR A 85 -1.26 4.17 0.78
N LYS A 86 -1.82 3.86 -0.38
CA LYS A 86 -3.26 3.68 -0.59
C LYS A 86 -3.53 2.36 -1.30
N LEU A 87 -4.64 1.75 -0.93
CA LEU A 87 -5.13 0.53 -1.56
C LEU A 87 -6.23 0.87 -2.55
N TYR A 88 -6.08 0.34 -3.75
CA TYR A 88 -7.06 0.45 -4.83
C TYR A 88 -7.51 -0.92 -5.31
N LEU A 89 -8.73 -1.00 -5.84
CA LEU A 89 -9.23 -2.12 -6.62
C LEU A 89 -9.39 -1.69 -8.08
N THR A 90 -9.01 -2.56 -9.00
CA THR A 90 -9.07 -2.30 -10.44
C THR A 90 -9.68 -3.46 -11.20
N ASN A 91 -10.15 -3.19 -12.42
CA ASN A 91 -10.69 -4.21 -13.34
C ASN A 91 -9.65 -4.79 -14.28
N LYS A 92 -8.41 -4.33 -14.17
CA LYS A 92 -7.30 -4.76 -15.01
C LYS A 92 -6.08 -5.02 -14.16
N PHE A 93 -5.41 -6.15 -14.38
CA PHE A 93 -4.13 -6.43 -13.75
C PHE A 93 -3.08 -5.45 -14.26
N VAL A 94 -2.36 -4.86 -13.32
CA VAL A 94 -1.23 -3.94 -13.56
C VAL A 94 -0.10 -4.35 -12.64
N GLU A 95 1.13 -4.20 -13.09
CA GLU A 95 2.30 -4.61 -12.31
C GLU A 95 3.46 -3.60 -12.33
N HIS A 96 3.16 -2.34 -12.72
CA HIS A 96 4.15 -1.26 -12.68
C HIS A 96 3.50 0.14 -12.77
N GLU A 97 4.28 1.20 -12.55
CA GLU A 97 3.78 2.58 -12.43
C GLU A 97 2.96 3.04 -13.64
N ASP A 98 3.51 2.89 -14.85
CA ASP A 98 2.87 3.38 -16.07
C ASP A 98 1.54 2.67 -16.34
N GLU A 99 1.49 1.37 -16.07
CA GLU A 99 0.27 0.57 -16.23
C GLU A 99 -0.82 1.04 -15.26
N PHE A 100 -0.48 1.32 -14.01
CA PHE A 100 -1.46 1.79 -13.04
C PHE A 100 -1.89 3.23 -13.32
N LEU A 101 -0.97 4.12 -13.66
CA LEU A 101 -1.30 5.51 -14.00
C LEU A 101 -2.28 5.59 -15.18
N ALA A 102 -2.15 4.68 -16.15
CA ALA A 102 -3.06 4.62 -17.30
C ALA A 102 -4.51 4.32 -16.94
N ILE A 103 -4.77 3.66 -15.80
CA ILE A 103 -6.11 3.24 -15.37
C ILE A 103 -6.54 3.82 -14.01
N LYS A 104 -5.70 4.62 -13.38
CA LYS A 104 -5.91 5.12 -12.02
C LYS A 104 -7.24 5.87 -11.87
N ASP A 105 -7.66 6.63 -12.86
CA ASP A 105 -8.92 7.38 -12.82
C ASP A 105 -10.15 6.46 -12.72
N ASN A 106 -10.04 5.22 -13.16
CA ASN A 106 -11.08 4.20 -13.07
C ASN A 106 -10.87 3.22 -11.90
N ALA A 107 -9.78 3.37 -11.14
CA ALA A 107 -9.52 2.55 -9.98
C ALA A 107 -10.40 2.98 -8.79
N LYS A 108 -10.84 2.01 -8.00
CA LYS A 108 -11.61 2.28 -6.79
C LYS A 108 -10.68 2.41 -5.60
N TYR A 109 -10.61 3.59 -5.03
CA TYR A 109 -9.93 3.82 -3.77
C TYR A 109 -10.67 3.09 -2.62
N VAL A 110 -9.94 2.34 -1.83
CA VAL A 110 -10.51 1.61 -0.69
C VAL A 110 -10.14 2.26 0.63
N ALA A 111 -8.84 2.41 0.91
CA ALA A 111 -8.38 2.96 2.18
C ALA A 111 -6.88 3.31 2.14
N GLU A 112 -6.44 4.04 3.16
CA GLU A 112 -5.02 4.22 3.45
C GLU A 112 -4.42 2.94 4.02
N VAL A 113 -3.16 2.68 3.67
CA VAL A 113 -2.37 1.56 4.20
C VAL A 113 -1.30 2.12 5.13
N LYS A 114 -1.46 1.90 6.43
CA LYS A 114 -0.58 2.43 7.48
C LYS A 114 0.32 1.38 8.12
N SER A 115 0.07 0.11 7.83
CA SER A 115 0.83 -1.03 8.34
C SER A 115 1.53 -1.74 7.20
N PHE A 116 2.66 -2.40 7.50
CA PHE A 116 3.50 -3.03 6.49
C PHE A 116 3.68 -4.53 6.69
N LYS A 117 3.14 -5.07 7.79
CA LYS A 117 3.23 -6.50 8.10
C LYS A 117 1.97 -6.96 8.83
N ASN A 118 1.37 -8.05 8.35
CA ASN A 118 0.22 -8.71 8.98
C ASN A 118 -0.86 -7.71 9.40
N PHE A 119 -1.64 -7.24 8.45
CA PHE A 119 -2.66 -6.22 8.70
C PHE A 119 -3.96 -6.53 7.97
N ALA A 120 -5.01 -5.87 8.38
CA ALA A 120 -6.32 -5.90 7.72
C ALA A 120 -6.81 -4.48 7.46
N ILE A 121 -7.55 -4.34 6.37
CA ILE A 121 -8.17 -3.09 5.93
C ILE A 121 -9.67 -3.29 5.85
N ASP A 122 -10.43 -2.36 6.43
CA ASP A 122 -11.88 -2.35 6.30
C ASP A 122 -12.29 -1.91 4.88
N VAL A 123 -13.26 -2.63 4.33
CA VAL A 123 -13.87 -2.31 3.04
C VAL A 123 -15.24 -1.73 3.29
N SER A 124 -15.50 -0.51 2.82
CA SER A 124 -16.78 0.15 2.97
C SER A 124 -17.90 -0.62 2.24
N ASN A 125 -19.11 -0.58 2.80
CA ASN A 125 -20.28 -1.31 2.27
C ASN A 125 -20.69 -0.90 0.85
N ASP A 126 -20.27 0.26 0.37
CA ASP A 126 -20.54 0.74 -0.98
C ASP A 126 -19.55 0.18 -2.02
N ILE A 127 -18.51 -0.56 -1.59
CA ILE A 127 -17.54 -1.17 -2.48
C ILE A 127 -17.90 -2.64 -2.73
N GLU A 128 -18.22 -2.95 -3.97
CA GLU A 128 -18.51 -4.32 -4.41
C GLU A 128 -17.24 -4.98 -4.95
N VAL A 129 -16.55 -5.74 -4.11
CA VAL A 129 -15.26 -6.36 -4.44
C VAL A 129 -15.32 -7.31 -5.63
N ASN A 130 -16.50 -7.89 -5.88
CA ASN A 130 -16.73 -8.79 -7.01
C ASN A 130 -16.78 -8.08 -8.39
N LYS A 131 -16.86 -6.78 -8.40
CA LYS A 131 -16.81 -5.97 -9.63
C LYS A 131 -15.39 -5.65 -10.10
N TYR A 132 -14.40 -5.99 -9.30
CA TYR A 132 -12.98 -5.75 -9.57
C TYR A 132 -12.23 -7.09 -9.60
N ASN A 133 -11.03 -7.10 -10.13
CA ASN A 133 -10.24 -8.33 -10.21
C ASN A 133 -8.81 -8.20 -9.67
N THR A 134 -8.38 -7.02 -9.33
CA THR A 134 -6.99 -6.76 -8.94
C THR A 134 -6.93 -5.79 -7.77
N ILE A 135 -6.06 -6.08 -6.82
CA ILE A 135 -5.69 -5.19 -5.72
C ILE A 135 -4.34 -4.53 -6.03
N VAL A 136 -4.24 -3.24 -5.77
CA VAL A 136 -3.01 -2.44 -5.98
C VAL A 136 -2.69 -1.66 -4.72
N ILE A 137 -1.43 -1.67 -4.30
CA ILE A 137 -0.90 -0.75 -3.28
C ILE A 137 0.01 0.26 -3.98
N TRP A 138 -0.29 1.52 -3.75
CA TRP A 138 0.28 2.68 -4.43
C TRP A 138 0.73 3.73 -3.44
N CYS A 139 1.92 4.30 -3.64
CA CYS A 139 2.39 5.46 -2.89
C CYS A 139 1.92 6.74 -3.59
N GLU A 140 0.98 7.45 -2.97
CA GLU A 140 0.34 8.61 -3.59
C GLU A 140 1.27 9.81 -3.70
N SER A 141 2.04 10.08 -2.65
CA SER A 141 2.94 11.26 -2.60
C SER A 141 4.09 11.19 -3.59
N PHE A 142 4.57 9.99 -3.93
CA PHE A 142 5.72 9.79 -4.81
C PHE A 142 5.35 9.19 -6.16
N ASN A 143 4.06 8.92 -6.41
CA ASN A 143 3.60 8.24 -7.63
C ASN A 143 4.36 6.94 -7.91
N GLU A 144 4.47 6.09 -6.89
CA GLU A 144 5.23 4.84 -6.96
C GLU A 144 4.32 3.62 -6.82
N PHE A 145 4.52 2.66 -7.71
CA PHE A 145 3.90 1.34 -7.59
C PHE A 145 4.60 0.54 -6.48
N ILE A 146 3.84 -0.05 -5.57
CA ILE A 146 4.40 -0.87 -4.51
C ILE A 146 4.21 -2.35 -4.81
N THR A 147 2.99 -2.79 -4.98
CA THR A 147 2.66 -4.18 -5.33
C THR A 147 1.23 -4.30 -5.82
N SER A 148 0.92 -5.42 -6.43
CA SER A 148 -0.43 -5.75 -6.88
C SER A 148 -0.62 -7.26 -6.93
N ALA A 149 -1.88 -7.68 -7.01
CA ALA A 149 -2.24 -9.07 -7.26
C ALA A 149 -3.63 -9.18 -7.89
N LYS A 150 -3.75 -10.05 -8.87
CA LYS A 150 -5.05 -10.42 -9.43
C LYS A 150 -5.70 -11.46 -8.53
N TYR A 151 -6.99 -11.29 -8.18
CA TYR A 151 -7.69 -12.19 -7.28
C TYR A 151 -8.88 -12.93 -7.91
N GLN A 152 -9.32 -12.52 -9.11
CA GLN A 152 -10.36 -13.24 -9.87
C GLN A 152 -10.24 -13.04 -11.38
#